data_33bbd9e23afc3599d4ed42067a2e04bf
#
_entry.id   33bbd9e23afc3599d4ed42067a2e04bf
#
_cell.length_a   1.000
_cell.length_b   1.000
_cell.length_c   1.000
_cell.angle_alpha   90.00
_cell.angle_beta   90.00
_cell.angle_gamma   90.00
#
_symmetry.space_group_name_H-M   'P 1'
#
loop_
_entity.id
_entity.type
_entity.pdbx_description
1 polymer ?
#
loop_
_entity_poly.entity_id
_entity_poly.type
_entity_poly.pdbx_seq_one_letter_code
_entity_poly.pdbx_strand_id
1 'polypeptide(L)'
;GVSKNASPEELKSAYRKLAVKHHPDKNPGDKASEDKFKEAGEAYSILSDQEKKQNYDNFGHAAFEGGSGRQSGGFGGADFSDIFEDFFGDFGGGRSRGGRSSNTRGSDLRYDLSIALEEAYEGKKQDIQFSTTEKCITCKGNGSKPGSSPDRCTTCGGNGKVRSSQGFFTVQQTCPQCAGSGEEITNPCKDCNGQGNKQTSKKLSVTIPKGVDDGTRIRLAGKGEAGTKGGASGDLYLFINVHSHELFKRSDENLYF
;
A
#
# COMPACT_ATOMS: atom_id res chain seq x y z
N GLY A 1 -7.42 15.00 31.78
CA GLY A 1 -6.42 15.50 32.63
C GLY A 1 -5.40 16.45 32.00
N VAL A 2 -5.79 17.27 30.99
CA VAL A 2 -4.95 18.32 30.37
C VAL A 2 -5.63 19.66 30.53
N SER A 3 -4.87 20.75 30.49
CA SER A 3 -5.39 22.11 30.51
C SER A 3 -6.25 22.38 29.27
N LYS A 4 -7.26 23.27 29.41
CA LYS A 4 -8.10 23.72 28.27
C LYS A 4 -7.25 24.35 27.15
N ASN A 5 -6.11 24.96 27.50
CA ASN A 5 -5.18 25.59 26.56
C ASN A 5 -3.98 24.71 26.23
N ALA A 6 -4.08 23.38 26.40
CA ALA A 6 -3.00 22.45 26.09
C ALA A 6 -2.61 22.52 24.61
N SER A 7 -1.31 22.49 24.37
CA SER A 7 -0.76 22.42 23.02
C SER A 7 -1.02 21.07 22.35
N PRO A 8 -0.98 20.98 21.02
CA PRO A 8 -1.14 19.71 20.31
C PRO A 8 -0.13 18.63 20.75
N GLU A 9 1.06 19.04 21.14
CA GLU A 9 2.10 18.12 21.64
C GLU A 9 1.78 17.59 23.03
N GLU A 10 1.26 18.44 23.93
CA GLU A 10 0.80 18.03 25.26
C GLU A 10 -0.39 17.08 25.17
N LEU A 11 -1.35 17.37 24.29
CA LEU A 11 -2.50 16.47 24.01
C LEU A 11 -2.03 15.10 23.53
N LYS A 12 -1.11 15.07 22.58
CA LYS A 12 -0.55 13.82 22.04
C LYS A 12 0.22 13.03 23.09
N SER A 13 0.99 13.73 23.95
CA SER A 13 1.73 13.10 25.05
C SER A 13 0.80 12.50 26.10
N ALA A 14 -0.25 13.24 26.49
CA ALA A 14 -1.24 12.77 27.45
C ALA A 14 -2.02 11.56 26.92
N TYR A 15 -2.45 11.61 25.65
CA TYR A 15 -3.10 10.48 24.99
C TYR A 15 -2.22 9.24 24.99
N ARG A 16 -0.95 9.35 24.56
CA ARG A 16 -0.02 8.21 24.55
C ARG A 16 0.15 7.57 25.93
N LYS A 17 0.24 8.37 26.99
CA LYS A 17 0.34 7.86 28.36
C LYS A 17 -0.90 7.06 28.77
N LEU A 18 -2.10 7.56 28.46
CA LEU A 18 -3.36 6.87 28.74
C LEU A 18 -3.52 5.62 27.88
N ALA A 19 -3.22 5.70 26.60
CA ALA A 19 -3.30 4.59 25.68
C ALA A 19 -2.36 3.44 26.09
N VAL A 20 -1.12 3.71 26.49
CA VAL A 20 -0.18 2.68 26.98
C VAL A 20 -0.63 2.09 28.31
N LYS A 21 -1.24 2.90 29.20
CA LYS A 21 -1.71 2.46 30.51
C LYS A 21 -2.93 1.53 30.39
N HIS A 22 -3.86 1.85 29.50
CA HIS A 22 -5.14 1.15 29.35
C HIS A 22 -5.20 0.29 28.08
N HIS A 23 -4.03 -0.04 27.48
CA HIS A 23 -3.97 -0.86 26.27
C HIS A 23 -4.56 -2.25 26.52
N PRO A 24 -5.39 -2.80 25.60
CA PRO A 24 -6.00 -4.12 25.77
C PRO A 24 -4.97 -5.25 25.93
N ASP A 25 -3.80 -5.15 25.25
CA ASP A 25 -2.73 -6.15 25.39
C ASP A 25 -2.08 -6.16 26.79
N LYS A 26 -2.12 -5.02 27.49
CA LYS A 26 -1.59 -4.93 28.87
C LYS A 26 -2.62 -5.23 29.94
N ASN A 27 -3.90 -5.09 29.60
CA ASN A 27 -5.01 -5.31 30.52
C ASN A 27 -6.04 -6.26 29.86
N PRO A 28 -5.67 -7.50 29.52
CA PRO A 28 -6.56 -8.43 28.84
C PRO A 28 -7.77 -8.76 29.72
N GLY A 29 -8.98 -8.53 29.17
CA GLY A 29 -10.24 -8.84 29.84
C GLY A 29 -10.73 -7.79 30.86
N ASP A 30 -10.02 -6.68 31.06
CA ASP A 30 -10.46 -5.58 31.92
C ASP A 30 -11.31 -4.57 31.12
N LYS A 31 -12.64 -4.73 31.21
CA LYS A 31 -13.60 -3.82 30.56
C LYS A 31 -13.44 -2.36 30.96
N ALA A 32 -13.09 -2.10 32.23
CA ALA A 32 -12.91 -0.72 32.72
C ALA A 32 -11.69 -0.04 32.05
N SER A 33 -10.64 -0.78 31.78
CA SER A 33 -9.50 -0.28 31.00
C SER A 33 -9.82 -0.12 29.52
N GLU A 34 -10.61 -1.03 28.96
CA GLU A 34 -11.07 -0.92 27.57
C GLU A 34 -11.95 0.33 27.34
N ASP A 35 -12.89 0.60 28.26
CA ASP A 35 -13.74 1.78 28.20
C ASP A 35 -12.93 3.08 28.31
N LYS A 36 -11.94 3.13 29.22
CA LYS A 36 -11.04 4.28 29.35
C LYS A 36 -10.14 4.46 28.14
N PHE A 37 -9.75 3.40 27.48
CA PHE A 37 -8.97 3.45 26.25
C PHE A 37 -9.80 4.06 25.11
N LYS A 38 -11.07 3.62 24.98
CA LYS A 38 -12.03 4.16 23.99
C LYS A 38 -12.31 5.64 24.24
N GLU A 39 -12.61 6.01 25.49
CA GLU A 39 -12.85 7.40 25.90
C GLU A 39 -11.64 8.30 25.62
N ALA A 40 -10.43 7.83 25.92
CA ALA A 40 -9.22 8.57 25.63
C ALA A 40 -8.98 8.77 24.13
N GLY A 41 -9.30 7.76 23.31
CA GLY A 41 -9.23 7.82 21.85
C GLY A 41 -10.22 8.83 21.26
N GLU A 42 -11.46 8.80 21.73
CA GLU A 42 -12.51 9.75 21.36
C GLU A 42 -12.13 11.18 21.70
N ALA A 43 -11.74 11.42 22.93
CA ALA A 43 -11.31 12.76 23.37
C ALA A 43 -10.14 13.29 22.53
N TYR A 44 -9.16 12.42 22.21
CA TYR A 44 -8.03 12.82 21.38
C TYR A 44 -8.45 13.11 19.94
N SER A 45 -9.39 12.35 19.36
CA SER A 45 -9.89 12.57 18.00
C SER A 45 -10.57 13.93 17.80
N ILE A 46 -11.22 14.41 18.85
CA ILE A 46 -11.88 15.74 18.85
C ILE A 46 -10.87 16.85 19.14
N LEU A 47 -10.00 16.67 20.13
CA LEU A 47 -9.09 17.72 20.59
C LEU A 47 -7.84 17.91 19.74
N SER A 48 -7.48 16.91 18.92
CA SER A 48 -6.33 16.98 18.01
C SER A 48 -6.61 17.78 16.73
N ASP A 49 -7.86 17.92 16.35
CA ASP A 49 -8.31 18.70 15.20
C ASP A 49 -8.76 20.10 15.64
N GLN A 50 -8.20 21.13 15.04
CA GLN A 50 -8.42 22.50 15.44
C GLN A 50 -9.88 22.95 15.23
N GLU A 51 -10.55 22.51 14.18
CA GLU A 51 -11.94 22.84 13.91
C GLU A 51 -12.88 22.12 14.88
N LYS A 52 -12.65 20.84 15.13
CA LYS A 52 -13.42 20.05 16.09
C LYS A 52 -13.24 20.55 17.52
N LYS A 53 -12.01 20.92 17.89
CA LYS A 53 -11.70 21.52 19.18
C LYS A 53 -12.45 22.84 19.38
N GLN A 54 -12.47 23.72 18.38
CA GLN A 54 -13.23 24.98 18.44
C GLN A 54 -14.74 24.75 18.62
N ASN A 55 -15.28 23.77 17.88
CA ASN A 55 -16.69 23.39 18.01
C ASN A 55 -16.97 22.81 19.40
N TYR A 56 -16.08 21.99 19.94
CA TYR A 56 -16.19 21.48 21.30
C TYR A 56 -16.10 22.59 22.37
N ASP A 57 -15.16 23.51 22.20
CA ASP A 57 -14.97 24.64 23.11
C ASP A 57 -16.17 25.61 23.16
N ASN A 58 -16.92 25.74 22.03
CA ASN A 58 -18.08 26.59 21.90
C ASN A 58 -19.39 25.93 22.33
N PHE A 59 -19.58 24.65 22.04
CA PHE A 59 -20.89 23.97 22.18
C PHE A 59 -20.83 22.74 23.11
N GLY A 60 -19.65 22.37 23.62
CA GLY A 60 -19.49 21.22 24.50
C GLY A 60 -19.83 19.88 23.82
N HIS A 61 -20.23 18.91 24.63
CA HIS A 61 -20.65 17.57 24.13
C HIS A 61 -21.89 17.63 23.21
N ALA A 62 -22.76 18.62 23.38
CA ALA A 62 -23.98 18.80 22.58
C ALA A 62 -23.70 19.02 21.10
N ALA A 63 -22.48 19.48 20.73
CA ALA A 63 -22.07 19.60 19.33
C ALA A 63 -21.91 18.24 18.62
N PHE A 64 -21.74 17.16 19.38
CA PHE A 64 -21.47 15.82 18.87
C PHE A 64 -22.56 14.80 19.21
N GLU A 65 -23.43 15.08 20.18
CA GLU A 65 -24.58 14.26 20.58
C GLU A 65 -25.87 14.52 19.75
N GLY A 66 -25.91 15.63 18.99
CA GLY A 66 -27.12 16.10 18.30
C GLY A 66 -27.24 15.65 16.85
N GLY A 67 -27.37 14.37 16.60
CA GLY A 67 -27.71 13.80 15.27
C GLY A 67 -29.20 13.76 14.97
N SER A 68 -29.95 14.91 15.08
CA SER A 68 -31.33 14.97 14.61
C SER A 68 -31.67 16.34 14.01
N GLY A 69 -31.54 16.47 12.73
CA GLY A 69 -32.22 17.50 11.94
C GLY A 69 -31.36 18.48 11.17
N ARG A 70 -31.36 18.31 9.84
CA ARG A 70 -31.01 19.20 8.73
C ARG A 70 -29.62 19.10 8.12
N GLN A 71 -29.61 18.26 7.05
CA GLN A 71 -29.15 18.62 5.70
C GLN A 71 -27.84 19.37 5.55
N SER A 72 -26.73 18.64 5.56
CA SER A 72 -25.59 18.77 4.66
C SER A 72 -24.43 17.89 5.14
N GLY A 73 -24.14 16.77 4.44
CA GLY A 73 -22.86 16.05 4.52
C GLY A 73 -22.67 15.10 5.71
N GLY A 74 -23.46 14.02 5.78
CA GLY A 74 -22.96 12.68 6.11
C GLY A 74 -22.28 12.39 7.44
N PHE A 75 -22.90 12.65 8.58
CA PHE A 75 -22.51 12.02 9.86
C PHE A 75 -23.76 11.75 10.72
N GLY A 76 -24.68 10.95 10.17
CA GLY A 76 -25.87 10.52 10.89
C GLY A 76 -25.92 9.00 10.89
N GLY A 77 -25.73 8.36 12.03
CA GLY A 77 -26.07 6.95 12.24
C GLY A 77 -24.99 5.90 11.96
N ALA A 78 -23.73 6.28 11.85
CA ALA A 78 -22.64 5.30 11.92
C ALA A 78 -22.41 4.92 13.39
N ASP A 79 -22.45 3.63 13.66
CA ASP A 79 -22.10 3.07 14.96
C ASP A 79 -20.70 3.57 15.34
N PHE A 80 -20.46 3.96 16.59
CA PHE A 80 -19.19 4.49 17.10
C PHE A 80 -18.00 3.58 16.78
N SER A 81 -18.29 2.30 16.51
CA SER A 81 -17.36 1.27 16.05
C SER A 81 -16.76 1.59 14.68
N ASP A 82 -17.53 2.14 13.75
CA ASP A 82 -17.07 2.45 12.38
C ASP A 82 -16.12 3.66 12.36
N ILE A 83 -16.33 4.63 13.25
CA ILE A 83 -15.43 5.79 13.39
C ILE A 83 -14.12 5.38 14.03
N PHE A 84 -14.17 4.41 14.94
CA PHE A 84 -12.99 3.86 15.59
C PHE A 84 -12.18 2.99 14.62
N GLU A 85 -12.81 2.17 13.78
CA GLU A 85 -12.13 1.40 12.74
C GLU A 85 -11.51 2.31 11.66
N ASP A 86 -12.19 3.37 11.24
CA ASP A 86 -11.65 4.34 10.28
C ASP A 86 -10.45 5.10 10.87
N PHE A 87 -10.48 5.47 12.14
CA PHE A 87 -9.39 6.20 12.80
C PHE A 87 -8.20 5.30 13.15
N PHE A 88 -8.47 4.09 13.66
CA PHE A 88 -7.41 3.14 14.03
C PHE A 88 -6.85 2.40 12.81
N GLY A 89 -7.65 2.19 11.78
CA GLY A 89 -7.23 1.67 10.48
C GLY A 89 -6.30 2.64 9.74
N ASP A 90 -6.48 3.95 9.91
CA ASP A 90 -5.64 4.99 9.29
C ASP A 90 -4.32 5.21 10.06
N PHE A 91 -4.29 4.98 11.38
CA PHE A 91 -3.10 5.14 12.23
C PHE A 91 -2.17 3.93 12.21
N GLY A 92 -2.69 2.74 11.90
CA GLY A 92 -1.94 1.47 11.82
C GLY A 92 -1.44 1.09 10.44
N GLY A 93 -1.88 1.76 9.39
CA GLY A 93 -1.45 1.45 8.03
C GLY A 93 -1.84 2.56 7.08
N GLY A 94 -0.95 3.50 6.86
CA GLY A 94 -1.10 4.69 6.01
C GLY A 94 -1.75 4.45 4.65
N ARG A 95 -3.07 4.32 4.64
CA ARG A 95 -3.89 4.39 3.43
C ARG A 95 -4.55 5.76 3.38
N SER A 96 -3.76 6.75 2.99
CA SER A 96 -4.27 7.99 2.46
C SER A 96 -5.41 7.71 1.46
N ARG A 97 -6.63 8.14 1.80
CA ARG A 97 -7.74 8.30 0.84
C ARG A 97 -7.49 9.50 -0.09
N GLY A 98 -6.23 9.77 -0.44
CA GLY A 98 -5.90 10.57 -1.61
C GLY A 98 -6.34 9.79 -2.82
N GLY A 99 -7.02 10.44 -3.78
CA GLY A 99 -7.55 9.84 -4.99
C GLY A 99 -6.56 8.82 -5.54
N ARG A 100 -7.06 7.62 -5.86
CA ARG A 100 -6.24 6.52 -6.38
C ARG A 100 -5.43 7.07 -7.53
N SER A 101 -4.19 7.46 -7.23
CA SER A 101 -3.20 7.71 -8.26
C SER A 101 -3.20 6.47 -9.13
N SER A 102 -3.43 6.65 -10.41
CA SER A 102 -3.40 5.56 -11.39
C SER A 102 -2.01 4.92 -11.52
N ASN A 103 -1.06 5.37 -10.70
CA ASN A 103 0.29 4.85 -10.58
C ASN A 103 0.27 3.52 -9.83
N THR A 104 0.30 2.43 -10.54
CA THR A 104 0.37 1.10 -9.94
C THR A 104 1.82 0.64 -9.90
N ARG A 105 2.26 0.14 -8.74
CA ARG A 105 3.56 -0.52 -8.62
C ARG A 105 3.61 -1.72 -9.55
N GLY A 106 4.77 -1.96 -10.17
CA GLY A 106 5.03 -3.14 -11.00
C GLY A 106 4.97 -4.42 -10.20
N SER A 107 4.71 -5.53 -10.89
CA SER A 107 4.67 -6.87 -10.29
C SER A 107 6.05 -7.30 -9.82
N ASP A 108 6.07 -8.06 -8.74
CA ASP A 108 7.29 -8.72 -8.30
C ASP A 108 7.53 -9.95 -9.19
N LEU A 109 8.79 -10.23 -9.49
CA LEU A 109 9.22 -11.37 -10.29
C LEU A 109 9.83 -12.44 -9.41
N ARG A 110 9.62 -13.69 -9.78
CA ARG A 110 10.25 -14.86 -9.19
C ARG A 110 11.24 -15.48 -10.18
N TYR A 111 12.42 -15.83 -9.71
CA TYR A 111 13.43 -16.55 -10.45
C TYR A 111 13.98 -17.68 -9.60
N ASP A 112 13.86 -18.91 -10.07
CA ASP A 112 14.39 -20.09 -9.39
C ASP A 112 15.80 -20.36 -9.92
N LEU A 113 16.78 -20.38 -9.03
CA LEU A 113 18.19 -20.59 -9.34
C LEU A 113 18.68 -21.86 -8.66
N SER A 114 19.13 -22.82 -9.44
CA SER A 114 19.69 -24.07 -8.94
C SER A 114 21.21 -23.99 -8.87
N ILE A 115 21.78 -24.39 -7.74
CA ILE A 115 23.22 -24.40 -7.48
C ILE A 115 23.66 -25.74 -6.90
N ALA A 116 24.94 -26.08 -7.05
CA ALA A 116 25.53 -27.27 -6.43
C ALA A 116 25.81 -27.01 -4.93
N LEU A 117 26.00 -28.08 -4.15
CA LEU A 117 26.25 -27.99 -2.71
C LEU A 117 27.58 -27.24 -2.42
N GLU A 118 28.60 -27.45 -3.23
CA GLU A 118 29.90 -26.79 -3.15
C GLU A 118 29.79 -25.28 -3.41
N GLU A 119 28.97 -24.92 -4.41
CA GLU A 119 28.71 -23.52 -4.76
C GLU A 119 27.94 -22.80 -3.63
N ALA A 120 27.04 -23.54 -2.95
CA ALA A 120 26.32 -23.02 -1.79
C ALA A 120 27.26 -22.76 -0.61
N TYR A 121 28.29 -23.60 -0.43
CA TYR A 121 29.28 -23.45 0.62
C TYR A 121 30.25 -22.29 0.34
N GLU A 122 30.81 -22.21 -0.88
CA GLU A 122 31.80 -21.20 -1.24
C GLU A 122 31.19 -19.83 -1.53
N GLY A 123 29.91 -19.80 -1.89
CA GLY A 123 29.24 -18.64 -2.46
C GLY A 123 29.67 -18.40 -3.92
N LYS A 124 28.81 -17.82 -4.70
CA LYS A 124 29.02 -17.66 -6.15
C LYS A 124 28.48 -16.33 -6.66
N LYS A 125 29.18 -15.76 -7.66
CA LYS A 125 28.61 -14.75 -8.53
C LYS A 125 28.01 -15.43 -9.75
N GLN A 126 26.71 -15.24 -9.96
CA GLN A 126 25.98 -15.86 -11.06
C GLN A 126 25.30 -14.78 -11.89
N ASP A 127 25.48 -14.88 -13.21
CA ASP A 127 24.73 -14.05 -14.15
C ASP A 127 23.41 -14.75 -14.48
N ILE A 128 22.32 -14.05 -14.22
CA ILE A 128 20.98 -14.50 -14.54
C ILE A 128 20.40 -13.67 -15.67
N GLN A 129 19.59 -14.30 -16.51
CA GLN A 129 18.86 -13.62 -17.56
C GLN A 129 17.37 -13.88 -17.38
N PHE A 130 16.59 -12.81 -17.31
CA PHE A 130 15.14 -12.90 -17.10
C PHE A 130 14.42 -11.86 -17.93
N SER A 131 13.17 -12.16 -18.26
CA SER A 131 12.29 -11.23 -18.95
C SER A 131 11.58 -10.32 -17.93
N THR A 132 11.57 -9.04 -18.20
CA THR A 132 10.90 -8.03 -17.38
C THR A 132 10.30 -6.96 -18.28
N THR A 133 9.42 -6.15 -17.71
CA THR A 133 8.93 -4.94 -18.38
C THR A 133 9.71 -3.73 -17.89
N GLU A 134 10.09 -2.85 -18.80
CA GLU A 134 10.75 -1.58 -18.50
C GLU A 134 9.90 -0.41 -18.96
N LYS A 135 10.05 0.73 -18.30
CA LYS A 135 9.42 1.97 -18.75
C LYS A 135 9.91 2.30 -20.16
N CYS A 136 8.98 2.56 -21.04
CA CYS A 136 9.31 2.99 -22.38
C CYS A 136 10.09 4.30 -22.32
N ILE A 137 11.30 4.30 -22.85
CA ILE A 137 12.21 5.46 -22.84
C ILE A 137 11.61 6.61 -23.64
N THR A 138 10.97 6.31 -24.75
CA THR A 138 10.42 7.29 -25.68
C THR A 138 9.28 8.10 -25.10
N CYS A 139 8.33 7.44 -24.40
CA CYS A 139 7.19 8.12 -23.78
C CYS A 139 7.32 8.27 -22.25
N LYS A 140 8.42 7.83 -21.66
CA LYS A 140 8.68 7.89 -20.20
C LYS A 140 7.58 7.26 -19.35
N GLY A 141 6.89 6.25 -19.89
CA GLY A 141 5.85 5.50 -19.18
C GLY A 141 4.43 6.04 -19.32
N ASN A 142 4.19 7.14 -20.04
CA ASN A 142 2.84 7.72 -20.19
C ASN A 142 2.01 7.10 -21.34
N GLY A 143 2.64 6.29 -22.20
CA GLY A 143 1.98 5.63 -23.33
C GLY A 143 1.67 6.54 -24.52
N SER A 144 1.78 7.86 -24.42
CA SER A 144 1.48 8.79 -25.50
C SER A 144 2.71 9.11 -26.35
N LYS A 145 2.50 9.53 -27.57
CA LYS A 145 3.57 10.01 -28.46
C LYS A 145 4.36 11.14 -27.76
N PRO A 146 5.69 11.24 -27.94
CA PRO A 146 6.47 12.34 -27.42
C PRO A 146 5.88 13.71 -27.79
N GLY A 147 5.73 14.57 -26.78
CA GLY A 147 5.12 15.88 -26.94
C GLY A 147 3.58 15.89 -26.80
N SER A 148 2.93 14.75 -26.61
CA SER A 148 1.52 14.65 -26.25
C SER A 148 1.34 14.00 -24.87
N SER A 149 0.27 14.36 -24.19
CA SER A 149 -0.17 13.77 -22.93
C SER A 149 -1.44 12.96 -23.15
N PRO A 150 -1.75 11.99 -22.27
CA PRO A 150 -3.07 11.37 -22.27
C PRO A 150 -4.16 12.40 -22.04
N ASP A 151 -5.27 12.27 -22.75
CA ASP A 151 -6.44 13.11 -22.60
C ASP A 151 -7.36 12.58 -21.51
N ARG A 152 -8.13 13.46 -20.90
CA ARG A 152 -9.13 13.04 -19.89
C ARG A 152 -10.24 12.27 -20.60
N CYS A 153 -10.58 11.07 -20.13
CA CYS A 153 -11.66 10.27 -20.70
C CYS A 153 -12.99 11.01 -20.68
N THR A 154 -13.58 11.21 -21.84
CA THR A 154 -14.84 11.95 -22.01
C THR A 154 -16.04 11.27 -21.38
N THR A 155 -16.06 9.92 -21.37
CA THR A 155 -17.18 9.12 -20.83
C THR A 155 -17.29 9.19 -19.30
N CYS A 156 -16.18 9.20 -18.58
CA CYS A 156 -16.19 9.23 -17.11
C CYS A 156 -15.67 10.56 -16.53
N GLY A 157 -15.31 11.52 -17.35
CA GLY A 157 -14.74 12.79 -16.89
C GLY A 157 -13.45 12.64 -16.05
N GLY A 158 -12.68 11.60 -16.31
CA GLY A 158 -11.42 11.32 -15.57
C GLY A 158 -11.61 10.45 -14.33
N ASN A 159 -12.83 10.06 -13.95
CA ASN A 159 -13.08 9.31 -12.72
C ASN A 159 -12.78 7.80 -12.83
N GLY A 160 -12.56 7.27 -14.04
CA GLY A 160 -12.33 5.85 -14.28
C GLY A 160 -13.56 4.97 -14.07
N LYS A 161 -14.68 5.52 -13.58
CA LYS A 161 -15.92 4.81 -13.27
C LYS A 161 -17.12 5.59 -13.79
N VAL A 162 -18.15 4.86 -14.19
CA VAL A 162 -19.44 5.42 -14.59
C VAL A 162 -20.53 4.94 -13.65
N ARG A 163 -21.51 5.79 -13.39
CA ARG A 163 -22.68 5.45 -12.59
C ARG A 163 -23.86 5.17 -13.52
N SER A 164 -24.48 4.03 -13.38
CA SER A 164 -25.70 3.67 -14.07
C SER A 164 -26.82 3.53 -13.04
N SER A 165 -27.88 4.31 -13.19
CA SER A 165 -29.08 4.21 -12.34
C SER A 165 -30.08 3.28 -13.02
N GLN A 166 -30.43 2.18 -12.36
CA GLN A 166 -31.53 1.31 -12.76
C GLN A 166 -32.61 1.35 -11.66
N GLY A 167 -33.62 2.16 -11.86
CA GLY A 167 -34.67 2.36 -10.87
C GLY A 167 -34.14 3.02 -9.59
N PHE A 168 -34.31 2.36 -8.45
CA PHE A 168 -33.90 2.84 -7.14
C PHE A 168 -32.40 2.53 -6.81
N PHE A 169 -31.72 1.76 -7.64
CA PHE A 169 -30.35 1.36 -7.41
C PHE A 169 -29.38 2.10 -8.33
N THR A 170 -28.33 2.67 -7.74
CA THR A 170 -27.20 3.24 -8.48
C THR A 170 -26.04 2.24 -8.46
N VAL A 171 -25.71 1.69 -9.61
CA VAL A 171 -24.57 0.78 -9.78
C VAL A 171 -23.38 1.57 -10.31
N GLN A 172 -22.23 1.45 -9.64
CA GLN A 172 -20.97 2.01 -10.09
C GLN A 172 -20.17 0.92 -10.79
N GLN A 173 -19.85 1.12 -12.06
CA GLN A 173 -19.05 0.17 -12.85
C GLN A 173 -17.80 0.85 -13.43
N THR A 174 -16.78 0.03 -13.73
CA THR A 174 -15.57 0.51 -14.41
C THR A 174 -15.95 1.11 -15.75
N CYS A 175 -15.38 2.27 -16.07
CA CYS A 175 -15.65 2.92 -17.34
C CYS A 175 -15.19 2.04 -18.52
N PRO A 176 -16.08 1.67 -19.45
CA PRO A 176 -15.72 0.78 -20.55
C PRO A 176 -14.73 1.43 -21.54
N GLN A 177 -14.77 2.75 -21.67
CA GLN A 177 -13.91 3.47 -22.60
C GLN A 177 -12.44 3.49 -22.16
N CYS A 178 -12.18 3.83 -20.90
CA CYS A 178 -10.82 3.95 -20.39
C CYS A 178 -10.38 2.77 -19.49
N ALA A 179 -11.19 1.72 -19.38
CA ALA A 179 -10.94 0.54 -18.55
C ALA A 179 -10.47 0.89 -17.11
N GLY A 180 -11.01 1.95 -16.54
CA GLY A 180 -10.70 2.39 -15.18
C GLY A 180 -9.54 3.38 -15.05
N SER A 181 -8.81 3.68 -16.13
CA SER A 181 -7.64 4.58 -16.08
C SER A 181 -8.00 6.06 -15.89
N GLY A 182 -9.22 6.46 -16.25
CA GLY A 182 -9.66 7.85 -16.28
C GLY A 182 -9.09 8.67 -17.44
N GLU A 183 -8.15 8.11 -18.18
CA GLU A 183 -7.43 8.76 -19.28
C GLU A 183 -7.55 7.98 -20.57
N GLU A 184 -7.47 8.66 -21.70
CA GLU A 184 -7.53 8.08 -23.03
C GLU A 184 -6.30 8.51 -23.85
N ILE A 185 -5.65 7.56 -24.49
CA ILE A 185 -4.45 7.82 -25.29
C ILE A 185 -4.89 7.98 -26.75
N THR A 186 -5.09 9.22 -27.17
CA THR A 186 -5.48 9.57 -28.54
C THR A 186 -4.33 9.33 -29.53
N ASN A 187 -3.10 9.62 -29.13
CA ASN A 187 -1.91 9.44 -29.95
C ASN A 187 -0.95 8.46 -29.26
N PRO A 188 -1.03 7.14 -29.52
CA PRO A 188 -0.20 6.14 -28.86
C PRO A 188 1.27 6.27 -29.27
N CYS A 189 2.16 6.02 -28.32
CA CYS A 189 3.59 5.88 -28.58
C CYS A 189 3.86 4.67 -29.47
N LYS A 190 4.60 4.88 -30.55
CA LYS A 190 4.90 3.81 -31.53
C LYS A 190 5.76 2.70 -30.96
N ASP A 191 6.62 2.99 -29.97
CA ASP A 191 7.57 2.03 -29.40
C ASP A 191 6.93 1.07 -28.41
N CYS A 192 5.89 1.48 -27.70
CA CYS A 192 5.19 0.67 -26.70
C CYS A 192 3.70 0.47 -27.03
N ASN A 193 3.23 0.94 -28.19
CA ASN A 193 1.83 0.84 -28.64
C ASN A 193 0.81 1.31 -27.58
N GLY A 194 1.13 2.39 -26.88
CA GLY A 194 0.26 2.96 -25.86
C GLY A 194 0.40 2.34 -24.45
N GLN A 195 1.13 1.25 -24.28
CA GLN A 195 1.24 0.55 -22.99
C GLN A 195 2.10 1.31 -21.96
N GLY A 196 2.97 2.22 -22.40
CA GLY A 196 3.91 2.91 -21.53
C GLY A 196 5.12 2.08 -21.08
N ASN A 197 5.03 0.74 -21.17
CA ASN A 197 6.08 -0.20 -20.82
C ASN A 197 6.44 -1.09 -22.01
N LYS A 198 7.67 -1.61 -22.03
CA LYS A 198 8.18 -2.50 -23.09
C LYS A 198 8.80 -3.73 -22.45
N GLN A 199 8.51 -4.91 -23.00
CA GLN A 199 9.13 -6.15 -22.57
C GLN A 199 10.59 -6.18 -23.01
N THR A 200 11.48 -6.52 -22.10
CA THR A 200 12.94 -6.56 -22.30
C THR A 200 13.53 -7.72 -21.54
N SER A 201 14.57 -8.34 -22.10
CA SER A 201 15.38 -9.34 -21.41
C SER A 201 16.57 -8.65 -20.75
N LYS A 202 16.70 -8.80 -19.43
CA LYS A 202 17.82 -8.24 -18.64
C LYS A 202 18.79 -9.31 -18.21
N LYS A 203 20.08 -8.96 -18.24
CA LYS A 203 21.14 -9.71 -17.58
C LYS A 203 21.50 -9.01 -16.29
N LEU A 204 21.60 -9.75 -15.21
CA LEU A 204 21.95 -9.23 -13.89
C LEU A 204 22.93 -10.19 -13.22
N SER A 205 24.05 -9.64 -12.74
CA SER A 205 25.01 -10.39 -11.93
C SER A 205 24.58 -10.34 -10.47
N VAL A 206 24.36 -11.49 -9.88
CA VAL A 206 23.91 -11.65 -8.50
C VAL A 206 24.98 -12.37 -7.71
N THR A 207 25.26 -11.86 -6.51
CA THR A 207 26.16 -12.52 -5.57
C THR A 207 25.36 -13.36 -4.60
N ILE A 208 25.59 -14.66 -4.62
CA ILE A 208 25.06 -15.61 -3.66
C ILE A 208 26.04 -15.66 -2.48
N PRO A 209 25.59 -15.38 -1.26
CA PRO A 209 26.45 -15.44 -0.08
C PRO A 209 26.87 -16.89 0.22
N LYS A 210 27.94 -17.04 0.98
CA LYS A 210 28.41 -18.36 1.45
C LYS A 210 27.43 -18.94 2.46
N GLY A 211 27.27 -20.25 2.44
CA GLY A 211 26.46 -20.97 3.42
C GLY A 211 24.95 -20.88 3.20
N VAL A 212 24.51 -20.55 1.97
CA VAL A 212 23.05 -20.50 1.69
C VAL A 212 22.43 -21.88 1.82
N ASP A 213 21.20 -21.90 2.36
CA ASP A 213 20.39 -23.10 2.48
C ASP A 213 19.44 -23.25 1.31
N ASP A 214 18.98 -24.50 1.10
CA ASP A 214 17.90 -24.77 0.15
C ASP A 214 16.65 -23.97 0.53
N GLY A 215 15.96 -23.41 -0.47
CA GLY A 215 14.80 -22.55 -0.27
C GLY A 215 15.12 -21.12 0.18
N THR A 216 16.41 -20.75 0.31
CA THR A 216 16.81 -19.36 0.64
C THR A 216 16.27 -18.38 -0.40
N ARG A 217 15.71 -17.25 0.06
CA ARG A 217 15.15 -16.20 -0.78
C ARG A 217 16.00 -14.95 -0.72
N ILE A 218 16.49 -14.49 -1.88
CA ILE A 218 17.25 -13.24 -2.01
C ILE A 218 16.36 -12.21 -2.72
N ARG A 219 16.09 -11.08 -2.07
CA ARG A 219 15.32 -9.99 -2.65
C ARG A 219 16.23 -8.97 -3.30
N LEU A 220 15.97 -8.68 -4.56
CA LEU A 220 16.62 -7.62 -5.33
C LEU A 220 15.63 -6.49 -5.56
N ALA A 221 15.72 -5.44 -4.75
CA ALA A 221 14.79 -4.34 -4.75
C ALA A 221 14.77 -3.59 -6.08
N GLY A 222 13.57 -3.31 -6.61
CA GLY A 222 13.34 -2.56 -7.84
C GLY A 222 13.80 -3.25 -9.13
N LYS A 223 14.04 -4.59 -9.09
CA LYS A 223 14.43 -5.39 -10.26
C LYS A 223 13.28 -6.21 -10.84
N GLY A 224 12.07 -6.05 -10.31
CA GLY A 224 10.83 -6.62 -10.87
C GLY A 224 10.34 -5.88 -12.11
N GLU A 225 9.07 -6.02 -12.44
CA GLU A 225 8.44 -5.32 -13.54
C GLU A 225 8.31 -3.81 -13.29
N ALA A 226 8.32 -3.04 -14.36
CA ALA A 226 8.05 -1.60 -14.27
C ALA A 226 6.61 -1.34 -13.85
N GLY A 227 6.42 -0.37 -12.97
CA GLY A 227 5.09 0.12 -12.63
C GLY A 227 4.44 0.86 -13.80
N THR A 228 3.12 0.96 -13.76
CA THR A 228 2.36 1.71 -14.76
C THR A 228 2.26 3.18 -14.39
N LYS A 229 2.16 4.06 -15.40
CA LYS A 229 1.98 5.51 -15.25
C LYS A 229 2.94 6.18 -14.26
N GLY A 230 4.21 5.77 -14.26
CA GLY A 230 5.22 6.33 -13.36
C GLY A 230 5.30 5.65 -11.99
N GLY A 231 4.53 4.59 -11.77
CA GLY A 231 4.62 3.76 -10.56
C GLY A 231 6.01 3.20 -10.33
N ALA A 232 6.32 2.84 -9.08
CA ALA A 232 7.59 2.20 -8.74
C ALA A 232 7.67 0.79 -9.36
N SER A 233 8.87 0.34 -9.67
CA SER A 233 9.08 -1.05 -10.10
C SER A 233 8.84 -2.02 -8.95
N GLY A 234 8.47 -3.26 -9.28
CA GLY A 234 8.45 -4.38 -8.35
C GLY A 234 9.85 -4.85 -7.98
N ASP A 235 9.93 -5.94 -7.24
CA ASP A 235 11.18 -6.56 -6.82
C ASP A 235 11.38 -7.91 -7.51
N LEU A 236 12.64 -8.35 -7.62
CA LEU A 236 12.97 -9.69 -8.09
C LEU A 236 13.34 -10.55 -6.89
N TYR A 237 12.65 -11.66 -6.72
CA TYR A 237 12.93 -12.67 -5.70
C TYR A 237 13.63 -13.86 -6.35
N LEU A 238 14.86 -14.11 -5.92
CA LEU A 238 15.60 -15.31 -6.28
C LEU A 238 15.33 -16.37 -5.24
N PHE A 239 14.90 -17.55 -5.69
CA PHE A 239 14.74 -18.73 -4.87
C PHE A 239 15.93 -19.66 -5.17
N ILE A 240 16.73 -19.92 -4.16
CA ILE A 240 17.89 -20.79 -4.28
C ILE A 240 17.43 -22.21 -4.05
N ASN A 241 17.69 -23.08 -5.04
CA ASN A 241 17.48 -24.52 -4.91
C ASN A 241 18.86 -25.20 -4.93
N VAL A 242 19.21 -25.86 -3.85
CA VAL A 242 20.48 -26.61 -3.77
C VAL A 242 20.24 -28.03 -4.29
N HIS A 243 20.99 -28.43 -5.32
CA HIS A 243 20.90 -29.80 -5.82
C HIS A 243 21.33 -30.80 -4.76
N SER A 244 20.64 -31.95 -4.71
CA SER A 244 21.09 -33.05 -3.88
C SER A 244 22.46 -33.55 -4.37
N HIS A 245 23.38 -33.73 -3.43
CA HIS A 245 24.71 -34.28 -3.73
C HIS A 245 24.67 -35.82 -3.73
N GLU A 246 25.50 -36.46 -4.55
CA GLU A 246 25.49 -37.91 -4.70
C GLU A 246 25.92 -38.64 -3.42
N LEU A 247 26.89 -38.07 -2.68
CA LEU A 247 27.49 -38.66 -1.50
C LEU A 247 27.05 -38.01 -0.18
N PHE A 248 26.76 -36.72 -0.21
CA PHE A 248 26.50 -35.96 1.02
C PHE A 248 25.04 -35.54 1.15
N LYS A 249 24.52 -35.70 2.35
CA LYS A 249 23.24 -35.08 2.78
C LYS A 249 23.55 -33.97 3.75
N ARG A 250 23.07 -32.78 3.44
CA ARG A 250 23.15 -31.62 4.35
C ARG A 250 21.91 -31.59 5.25
N SER A 251 22.14 -31.43 6.54
CA SER A 251 21.09 -31.09 7.51
C SER A 251 21.60 -29.91 8.33
N ASP A 252 21.04 -28.73 8.09
CA ASP A 252 21.48 -27.46 8.66
C ASP A 252 22.98 -27.19 8.42
N GLU A 253 23.78 -27.22 9.48
CA GLU A 253 25.25 -27.00 9.45
C GLU A 253 26.06 -28.28 9.26
N ASN A 254 25.42 -29.45 9.33
CA ASN A 254 26.09 -30.74 9.29
C ASN A 254 25.99 -31.40 7.92
N LEU A 255 27.06 -32.07 7.53
CA LEU A 255 27.13 -32.94 6.36
C LEU A 255 27.23 -34.39 6.82
N TYR A 256 26.38 -35.24 6.28
CA TYR A 256 26.35 -36.68 6.52
C TYR A 256 26.77 -37.38 5.22
N PHE A 257 27.58 -38.42 5.37
CA PHE A 257 28.08 -39.28 4.31
C PHE A 257 27.36 -40.64 4.34
#